data_b70f2c10f2709ccce150835e801918bd
#
_entry.id   b70f2c10f2709ccce150835e801918bd
#
_cell.length_a   1.000
_cell.length_b   1.000
_cell.length_c   1.000
_cell.angle_alpha   90.00
_cell.angle_beta   90.00
_cell.angle_gamma   90.00
#
_symmetry.space_group_name_H-M   'P 1'
#
loop_
_entity.id
_entity.type
_entity.pdbx_description
1 polymer ?
#
loop_
_entity_poly.entity_id
_entity_poly.type
_entity_poly.pdbx_seq_one_letter_code
_entity_poly.pdbx_strand_id
1 'polypeptide(L)'
;MANRKRDAGREARAKKGWWRSHRWLVLRRISQFMVLGMFLSGPWLGFWVLHGNYSSSLLFDTLPLTDPLITLESLASGHLPATVALTGAVIITVLYALAGKRLFCSWVCPLNPVTDLANWMRRKFDLNQSATIPRHIRYVLLVVVLIGSALTGTLLWEWINPVSLLGRSLVMGFSSGAFLIIALFLFDLLVVEHGWCGHICPMGALYGVLGSKGVVTVTAK
;
A
#
# COMPACT_ATOMS: atom_id res chain seq x y z
N MET A 1 -17.46 16.25 13.56
CA MET A 1 -16.06 15.74 13.61
C MET A 1 -15.15 16.32 12.52
N ALA A 2 -15.64 16.61 11.31
CA ALA A 2 -14.84 17.16 10.20
C ALA A 2 -14.21 18.53 10.51
N ASN A 3 -14.92 19.43 11.19
CA ASN A 3 -14.43 20.76 11.55
C ASN A 3 -13.20 20.71 12.48
N ARG A 4 -13.22 19.80 13.48
CA ARG A 4 -12.11 19.65 14.43
C ARG A 4 -10.79 19.22 13.74
N LYS A 5 -10.84 18.41 12.68
CA LYS A 5 -9.64 18.01 11.90
C LYS A 5 -9.06 19.16 11.07
N ARG A 6 -9.92 20.05 10.55
CA ARG A 6 -9.49 21.26 9.80
C ARG A 6 -8.81 22.25 10.73
N ASP A 7 -9.37 22.47 11.92
CA ASP A 7 -8.86 23.41 12.90
C ASP A 7 -7.51 22.98 13.46
N ALA A 8 -7.34 21.69 13.79
CA ALA A 8 -6.08 21.12 14.24
C ALA A 8 -4.94 21.30 13.20
N GLY A 9 -5.25 21.19 11.90
CA GLY A 9 -4.28 21.42 10.83
C GLY A 9 -3.88 22.91 10.70
N ARG A 10 -4.83 23.83 10.91
CA ARG A 10 -4.57 25.28 10.91
C ARG A 10 -3.74 25.70 12.12
N GLU A 11 -4.09 25.22 13.30
CA GLU A 11 -3.34 25.49 14.54
C GLU A 11 -1.91 24.95 14.48
N ALA A 12 -1.71 23.75 13.93
CA ALA A 12 -0.38 23.18 13.76
C ALA A 12 0.49 24.00 12.80
N ARG A 13 -0.11 24.57 11.73
CA ARG A 13 0.57 25.49 10.80
C ARG A 13 0.93 26.80 11.46
N ALA A 14 0.02 27.37 12.25
CA ALA A 14 0.25 28.63 12.96
C ALA A 14 1.37 28.52 14.00
N LYS A 15 1.43 27.38 14.75
CA LYS A 15 2.42 27.15 15.80
C LYS A 15 3.79 26.71 15.30
N LYS A 16 3.88 25.87 14.25
CA LYS A 16 5.12 25.22 13.79
C LYS A 16 5.68 25.76 12.48
N GLY A 17 4.96 26.64 11.78
CA GLY A 17 5.26 27.09 10.44
C GLY A 17 4.95 26.00 9.38
N TRP A 18 4.80 26.44 8.12
CA TRP A 18 4.40 25.54 7.01
C TRP A 18 5.40 24.40 6.78
N TRP A 19 6.70 24.69 6.78
CA TRP A 19 7.77 23.74 6.48
C TRP A 19 7.88 22.62 7.53
N ARG A 20 7.88 22.96 8.81
CA ARG A 20 7.97 21.99 9.90
C ARG A 20 6.69 21.12 10.03
N SER A 21 5.53 21.63 9.63
CA SER A 21 4.28 20.87 9.68
C SER A 21 4.12 19.88 8.52
N HIS A 22 4.78 20.16 7.36
CA HIS A 22 4.62 19.34 6.16
C HIS A 22 5.84 18.47 5.81
N ARG A 23 6.98 18.64 6.50
CA ARG A 23 8.23 17.93 6.18
C ARG A 23 8.07 16.41 6.08
N TRP A 24 7.33 15.80 7.00
CA TRP A 24 7.08 14.37 7.00
C TRP A 24 6.18 13.93 5.84
N LEU A 25 5.21 14.75 5.47
CA LEU A 25 4.35 14.50 4.32
C LEU A 25 5.17 14.59 3.02
N VAL A 26 5.99 15.61 2.87
CA VAL A 26 6.85 15.78 1.69
C VAL A 26 7.84 14.62 1.58
N LEU A 27 8.49 14.24 2.69
CA LEU A 27 9.44 13.14 2.71
C LEU A 27 8.78 11.80 2.31
N ARG A 28 7.57 11.53 2.80
CA ARG A 28 6.77 10.36 2.39
C ARG A 28 6.46 10.37 0.90
N ARG A 29 6.10 11.52 0.33
CA ARG A 29 5.82 11.63 -1.11
C ARG A 29 7.07 11.39 -1.95
N ILE A 30 8.18 12.01 -1.54
CA ILE A 30 9.47 11.79 -2.22
C ILE A 30 9.82 10.29 -2.21
N SER A 31 9.71 9.61 -1.06
CA SER A 31 9.98 8.17 -0.94
C SER A 31 9.08 7.35 -1.86
N GLN A 32 7.77 7.59 -1.89
CA GLN A 32 6.80 6.87 -2.72
C GLN A 32 7.08 7.05 -4.22
N PHE A 33 7.34 8.30 -4.64
CA PHE A 33 7.68 8.57 -6.05
C PHE A 33 9.07 8.06 -6.43
N MET A 34 10.03 8.06 -5.50
CA MET A 34 11.36 7.49 -5.72
C MET A 34 11.27 5.97 -5.97
N VAL A 35 10.54 5.24 -5.11
CA VAL A 35 10.34 3.80 -5.30
C VAL A 35 9.62 3.51 -6.61
N LEU A 36 8.57 4.28 -6.94
CA LEU A 36 7.88 4.15 -8.23
C LEU A 36 8.82 4.41 -9.40
N GLY A 37 9.65 5.46 -9.32
CA GLY A 37 10.65 5.80 -10.33
C GLY A 37 11.69 4.71 -10.52
N MET A 38 12.13 4.05 -9.44
CA MET A 38 13.05 2.91 -9.52
C MET A 38 12.45 1.73 -10.31
N PHE A 39 11.15 1.46 -10.17
CA PHE A 39 10.46 0.43 -10.96
C PHE A 39 10.28 0.84 -12.43
N LEU A 40 10.06 2.13 -12.69
CA LEU A 40 9.85 2.65 -14.05
C LEU A 40 11.17 2.90 -14.80
N SER A 41 12.29 3.00 -14.11
CA SER A 41 13.60 3.27 -14.74
C SER A 41 14.00 2.17 -15.74
N GLY A 42 13.70 0.90 -15.45
CA GLY A 42 13.99 -0.22 -16.35
C GLY A 42 13.26 -0.08 -17.70
N PRO A 43 11.93 -0.09 -17.73
CA PRO A 43 11.14 -0.02 -18.97
C PRO A 43 11.35 1.28 -19.75
N TRP A 44 11.61 2.41 -19.11
CA TRP A 44 11.65 3.73 -19.75
C TRP A 44 13.07 4.21 -20.06
N LEU A 45 14.06 3.88 -19.23
CA LEU A 45 15.43 4.36 -19.35
C LEU A 45 16.42 3.24 -19.73
N GLY A 46 15.98 1.97 -19.73
CA GLY A 46 16.84 0.81 -19.99
C GLY A 46 17.81 0.48 -18.86
N PHE A 47 17.74 1.19 -17.73
CA PHE A 47 18.60 0.95 -16.56
C PHE A 47 17.77 0.34 -15.43
N TRP A 48 18.01 -0.93 -15.15
CA TRP A 48 17.27 -1.69 -14.15
C TRP A 48 17.88 -1.54 -12.76
N VAL A 49 17.26 -0.75 -11.89
CA VAL A 49 17.58 -0.69 -10.46
C VAL A 49 16.81 -1.77 -9.70
N LEU A 50 15.53 -1.92 -10.04
CA LEU A 50 14.64 -2.96 -9.51
C LEU A 50 14.13 -3.79 -10.68
N HIS A 51 14.57 -5.05 -10.75
CA HIS A 51 14.06 -6.04 -11.70
C HIS A 51 12.79 -6.70 -11.14
N GLY A 52 11.70 -6.68 -11.90
CA GLY A 52 10.44 -7.32 -11.51
C GLY A 52 9.30 -6.34 -11.30
N ASN A 53 8.40 -6.68 -10.38
CA ASN A 53 7.22 -5.91 -10.04
C ASN A 53 7.14 -5.67 -8.53
N TYR A 54 6.09 -4.95 -8.08
CA TYR A 54 5.87 -4.69 -6.64
C TYR A 54 5.63 -5.94 -5.80
N SER A 55 5.28 -7.06 -6.42
CA SER A 55 5.03 -8.34 -5.76
C SER A 55 6.29 -9.16 -5.54
N SER A 56 7.20 -9.11 -6.52
CA SER A 56 8.49 -9.79 -6.45
C SER A 56 9.49 -9.02 -7.28
N SER A 57 10.57 -8.57 -6.67
CA SER A 57 11.62 -7.81 -7.32
C SER A 57 13.00 -8.22 -6.80
N LEU A 58 13.99 -7.99 -7.64
CA LEU A 58 15.41 -8.12 -7.32
C LEU A 58 16.05 -6.73 -7.32
N LEU A 59 16.62 -6.34 -6.22
CA LEU A 59 17.40 -5.12 -6.12
C LEU A 59 18.81 -5.41 -6.61
N PHE A 60 19.25 -4.74 -7.69
CA PHE A 60 20.54 -4.96 -8.34
C PHE A 60 20.82 -6.44 -8.65
N ASP A 61 19.79 -7.22 -9.03
CA ASP A 61 19.85 -8.66 -9.32
C ASP A 61 20.43 -9.55 -8.20
N THR A 62 20.59 -9.01 -6.99
CA THR A 62 21.22 -9.72 -5.86
C THR A 62 20.28 -9.88 -4.68
N LEU A 63 19.57 -8.82 -4.28
CA LEU A 63 18.73 -8.86 -3.09
C LEU A 63 17.27 -9.10 -3.46
N PRO A 64 16.69 -10.26 -3.12
CA PRO A 64 15.29 -10.53 -3.38
C PRO A 64 14.40 -9.74 -2.41
N LEU A 65 13.40 -9.08 -2.98
CA LEU A 65 12.36 -8.35 -2.25
C LEU A 65 11.01 -8.92 -2.71
N THR A 66 10.43 -9.82 -1.91
CA THR A 66 9.16 -10.48 -2.26
C THR A 66 8.11 -10.14 -1.21
N ASP A 67 6.89 -9.88 -1.67
CA ASP A 67 5.76 -9.62 -0.78
C ASP A 67 5.41 -10.87 0.05
N PRO A 68 5.40 -10.77 1.37
CA PRO A 68 5.03 -11.89 2.25
C PRO A 68 3.62 -12.41 2.00
N LEU A 69 2.67 -11.54 1.59
CA LEU A 69 1.29 -11.98 1.32
C LEU A 69 1.23 -12.93 0.13
N ILE A 70 1.92 -12.60 -0.96
CA ILE A 70 1.96 -13.46 -2.17
C ILE A 70 2.69 -14.76 -1.89
N THR A 71 3.74 -14.71 -1.08
CA THR A 71 4.45 -15.93 -0.66
C THR A 71 3.56 -16.84 0.19
N LEU A 72 2.78 -16.28 1.12
CA LEU A 72 1.79 -17.03 1.90
C LEU A 72 0.69 -17.62 1.02
N GLU A 73 0.23 -16.86 0.04
CA GLU A 73 -0.79 -17.27 -0.91
C GLU A 73 -0.28 -18.42 -1.82
N SER A 74 0.97 -18.34 -2.28
CA SER A 74 1.64 -19.43 -3.03
C SER A 74 1.75 -20.71 -2.20
N LEU A 75 2.15 -20.61 -0.94
CA LEU A 75 2.18 -21.74 -0.03
C LEU A 75 0.79 -22.33 0.22
N ALA A 76 -0.22 -21.47 0.40
CA ALA A 76 -1.61 -21.89 0.60
C ALA A 76 -2.17 -22.60 -0.64
N SER A 77 -1.80 -22.18 -1.85
CA SER A 77 -2.20 -22.81 -3.11
C SER A 77 -1.45 -24.13 -3.43
N GLY A 78 -0.55 -24.57 -2.54
CA GLY A 78 0.22 -25.80 -2.71
C GLY A 78 1.46 -25.67 -3.61
N HIS A 79 1.80 -24.46 -4.05
CA HIS A 79 3.00 -24.20 -4.84
C HIS A 79 4.14 -23.73 -3.94
N LEU A 80 5.24 -24.50 -3.94
CA LEU A 80 6.45 -24.07 -3.23
C LEU A 80 7.13 -22.94 -4.02
N PRO A 81 7.17 -21.72 -3.47
CA PRO A 81 7.89 -20.62 -4.11
C PRO A 81 9.39 -20.93 -4.15
N ALA A 82 10.10 -20.38 -5.14
CA ALA A 82 11.55 -20.52 -5.24
C ALA A 82 12.23 -20.04 -3.95
N THR A 83 13.35 -20.67 -3.58
CA THR A 83 14.12 -20.33 -2.37
C THR A 83 14.47 -18.84 -2.30
N VAL A 84 14.75 -18.23 -3.44
CA VAL A 84 14.98 -16.78 -3.58
C VAL A 84 13.76 -15.97 -3.15
N ALA A 85 12.53 -16.38 -3.53
CA ALA A 85 11.32 -15.70 -3.13
C ALA A 85 11.03 -15.85 -1.64
N LEU A 86 11.28 -17.03 -1.06
CA LEU A 86 11.15 -17.28 0.38
C LEU A 86 12.11 -16.40 1.19
N THR A 87 13.39 -16.35 0.79
CA THR A 87 14.38 -15.49 1.47
C THR A 87 13.98 -14.02 1.39
N GLY A 88 13.49 -13.54 0.24
CA GLY A 88 12.98 -12.18 0.09
C GLY A 88 11.78 -11.88 0.99
N ALA A 89 10.84 -12.80 1.08
CA ALA A 89 9.67 -12.67 1.95
C ALA A 89 10.04 -12.64 3.44
N VAL A 90 11.03 -13.44 3.87
CA VAL A 90 11.56 -13.42 5.25
C VAL A 90 12.23 -12.08 5.55
N ILE A 91 13.09 -11.58 4.65
CA ILE A 91 13.77 -10.28 4.81
C ILE A 91 12.74 -9.17 4.98
N ILE A 92 11.73 -9.11 4.11
CA ILE A 92 10.66 -8.09 4.16
C ILE A 92 9.83 -8.23 5.42
N THR A 93 9.49 -9.47 5.82
CA THR A 93 8.72 -9.74 7.05
C THR A 93 9.47 -9.24 8.29
N VAL A 94 10.74 -9.57 8.43
CA VAL A 94 11.57 -9.14 9.55
C VAL A 94 11.71 -7.62 9.56
N LEU A 95 11.98 -7.02 8.41
CA LEU A 95 12.14 -5.57 8.28
C LEU A 95 10.88 -4.82 8.75
N TYR A 96 9.69 -5.24 8.30
CA TYR A 96 8.44 -4.58 8.69
C TYR A 96 7.95 -4.96 10.09
N ALA A 97 8.29 -6.15 10.60
CA ALA A 97 8.03 -6.53 11.98
C ALA A 97 8.80 -5.63 12.96
N LEU A 98 10.04 -5.29 12.63
CA LEU A 98 10.89 -4.40 13.43
C LEU A 98 10.51 -2.92 13.25
N ALA A 99 10.27 -2.50 12.02
CA ALA A 99 10.03 -1.09 11.68
C ALA A 99 8.64 -0.56 12.05
N GLY A 100 7.61 -1.43 12.14
CA GLY A 100 6.28 -1.07 12.65
C GLY A 100 5.13 -1.19 11.66
N LYS A 101 3.90 -1.15 12.18
CA LYS A 101 2.62 -1.57 11.57
C LYS A 101 2.25 -0.99 10.20
N ARG A 102 2.72 0.18 9.83
CA ARG A 102 2.23 0.92 8.66
C ARG A 102 3.34 1.49 7.79
N LEU A 103 4.55 1.04 7.97
CA LEU A 103 5.69 1.60 7.26
C LEU A 103 5.54 1.42 5.75
N PHE A 104 5.21 0.20 5.30
CA PHE A 104 4.98 -0.08 3.88
C PHE A 104 3.91 0.83 3.28
N CYS A 105 2.71 0.86 3.88
CA CYS A 105 1.57 1.63 3.37
C CYS A 105 1.85 3.14 3.33
N SER A 106 2.68 3.65 4.26
CA SER A 106 2.93 5.09 4.36
C SER A 106 4.13 5.58 3.55
N TRP A 107 5.14 4.74 3.30
CA TRP A 107 6.41 5.16 2.68
C TRP A 107 6.69 4.52 1.32
N VAL A 108 6.17 3.33 1.06
CA VAL A 108 6.49 2.54 -0.14
C VAL A 108 5.31 2.45 -1.09
N CYS A 109 4.10 2.24 -0.57
CA CYS A 109 2.92 1.97 -1.38
C CYS A 109 2.56 3.15 -2.32
N PRO A 110 2.59 2.94 -3.64
CA PRO A 110 2.29 3.99 -4.63
C PRO A 110 0.79 4.32 -4.72
N LEU A 111 -0.08 3.49 -4.13
CA LEU A 111 -1.52 3.76 -4.08
C LEU A 111 -1.87 4.85 -3.04
N ASN A 112 -1.03 5.04 -2.03
CA ASN A 112 -1.29 6.03 -0.98
C ASN A 112 -1.44 7.48 -1.51
N PRO A 113 -0.64 7.99 -2.49
CA PRO A 113 -0.89 9.28 -3.12
C PRO A 113 -2.27 9.39 -3.75
N VAL A 114 -2.75 8.32 -4.38
CA VAL A 114 -4.05 8.28 -5.08
C VAL A 114 -5.19 8.41 -4.06
N THR A 115 -5.15 7.63 -2.99
CA THR A 115 -6.17 7.67 -1.92
C THR A 115 -6.12 8.98 -1.14
N ASP A 116 -4.94 9.55 -0.92
CA ASP A 116 -4.81 10.87 -0.27
C ASP A 116 -5.33 12.00 -1.16
N LEU A 117 -5.15 11.91 -2.48
CA LEU A 117 -5.71 12.86 -3.44
C LEU A 117 -7.25 12.78 -3.42
N ALA A 118 -7.83 11.58 -3.43
CA ALA A 118 -9.28 11.38 -3.30
C ALA A 118 -9.82 12.04 -2.02
N ASN A 119 -9.13 11.82 -0.89
CA ASN A 119 -9.54 12.41 0.39
C ASN A 119 -9.32 13.93 0.45
N TRP A 120 -8.31 14.46 -0.24
CA TRP A 120 -8.12 15.90 -0.38
C TRP A 120 -9.27 16.53 -1.19
N MET A 121 -9.64 15.92 -2.33
CA MET A 121 -10.79 16.35 -3.14
C MET A 121 -12.10 16.25 -2.35
N ARG A 122 -12.33 15.16 -1.63
CA ARG A 122 -13.49 14.98 -0.75
C ARG A 122 -13.64 16.14 0.24
N ARG A 123 -12.53 16.53 0.89
CA ARG A 123 -12.52 17.69 1.80
C ARG A 123 -12.77 19.03 1.10
N LYS A 124 -12.31 19.16 -0.16
CA LYS A 124 -12.50 20.38 -0.96
C LYS A 124 -13.97 20.54 -1.40
N PHE A 125 -14.63 19.43 -1.73
CA PHE A 125 -16.04 19.41 -2.13
C PHE A 125 -17.02 19.25 -0.96
N ASP A 126 -16.55 19.31 0.29
CA ASP A 126 -17.38 19.18 1.50
C ASP A 126 -18.27 17.90 1.54
N LEU A 127 -17.80 16.81 0.94
CA LEU A 127 -18.48 15.53 0.97
C LEU A 127 -18.37 14.91 2.37
N ASN A 128 -19.25 15.33 3.29
CA ASN A 128 -19.19 14.97 4.70
C ASN A 128 -19.79 13.59 5.01
N GLN A 129 -20.55 13.01 4.09
CA GLN A 129 -21.12 11.68 4.26
C GLN A 129 -20.04 10.61 4.00
N SER A 130 -19.67 9.87 5.03
CA SER A 130 -18.77 8.74 4.95
C SER A 130 -19.46 7.52 5.53
N ALA A 131 -19.59 6.47 4.73
CA ALA A 131 -20.06 5.20 5.25
C ALA A 131 -19.05 4.65 6.28
N THR A 132 -19.55 4.03 7.33
CA THR A 132 -18.69 3.43 8.36
C THR A 132 -18.48 1.95 8.05
N ILE A 133 -17.31 1.63 7.53
CA ILE A 133 -16.91 0.24 7.32
C ILE A 133 -16.10 -0.21 8.56
N PRO A 134 -16.46 -1.33 9.22
CA PRO A 134 -15.71 -1.80 10.36
C PRO A 134 -14.33 -2.33 9.95
N ARG A 135 -13.31 -2.01 10.73
CA ARG A 135 -11.90 -2.31 10.42
C ARG A 135 -11.56 -3.80 10.42
N HIS A 136 -12.40 -4.66 10.99
CA HIS A 136 -12.15 -6.10 10.98
C HIS A 136 -12.36 -6.74 9.61
N ILE A 137 -13.08 -6.10 8.69
CA ILE A 137 -13.32 -6.62 7.33
C ILE A 137 -12.01 -6.93 6.60
N ARG A 138 -10.97 -6.15 6.77
CA ARG A 138 -9.65 -6.42 6.16
C ARG A 138 -9.03 -7.76 6.59
N TYR A 139 -9.28 -8.20 7.84
CA TYR A 139 -8.80 -9.49 8.34
C TYR A 139 -9.64 -10.64 7.77
N VAL A 140 -10.95 -10.44 7.66
CA VAL A 140 -11.85 -11.39 6.99
C VAL A 140 -11.42 -11.57 5.53
N LEU A 141 -11.17 -10.46 4.82
CA LEU A 141 -10.69 -10.51 3.43
C LEU A 141 -9.33 -11.19 3.30
N LEU A 142 -8.41 -10.99 4.24
CA LEU A 142 -7.14 -11.70 4.26
C LEU A 142 -7.36 -13.22 4.34
N VAL A 143 -8.23 -13.67 5.24
CA VAL A 143 -8.55 -15.09 5.40
C VAL A 143 -9.26 -15.64 4.16
N VAL A 144 -10.22 -14.89 3.60
CA VAL A 144 -10.95 -15.28 2.38
C VAL A 144 -9.99 -15.42 1.19
N VAL A 145 -9.05 -14.51 1.01
CA VAL A 145 -8.03 -14.59 -0.05
C VAL A 145 -7.18 -15.84 0.13
N LEU A 146 -6.67 -16.12 1.32
CA LEU A 146 -5.83 -17.30 1.57
C LEU A 146 -6.58 -18.61 1.38
N ILE A 147 -7.82 -18.72 1.89
CA ILE A 147 -8.65 -19.91 1.68
C ILE A 147 -9.03 -20.05 0.20
N GLY A 148 -9.41 -18.96 -0.45
CA GLY A 148 -9.74 -18.98 -1.87
C GLY A 148 -8.57 -19.44 -2.74
N SER A 149 -7.35 -18.97 -2.46
CA SER A 149 -6.14 -19.42 -3.15
C SER A 149 -5.83 -20.89 -2.90
N ALA A 150 -6.05 -21.37 -1.67
CA ALA A 150 -5.89 -22.79 -1.34
C ALA A 150 -6.89 -23.69 -2.10
N LEU A 151 -8.12 -23.22 -2.30
CA LEU A 151 -9.16 -23.97 -3.02
C LEU A 151 -9.00 -23.92 -4.53
N THR A 152 -8.59 -22.79 -5.07
CA THR A 152 -8.46 -22.59 -6.53
C THR A 152 -7.08 -22.97 -7.08
N GLY A 153 -6.07 -23.10 -6.22
CA GLY A 153 -4.69 -23.32 -6.64
C GLY A 153 -4.07 -22.14 -7.39
N THR A 154 -4.66 -20.93 -7.29
CA THR A 154 -4.21 -19.72 -7.99
C THR A 154 -3.99 -18.55 -7.03
N LEU A 155 -3.16 -17.58 -7.43
CA LEU A 155 -2.90 -16.38 -6.65
C LEU A 155 -4.03 -15.35 -6.83
N LEU A 156 -5.10 -15.45 -6.01
CA LEU A 156 -6.27 -14.58 -6.14
C LEU A 156 -5.96 -13.11 -5.89
N TRP A 157 -5.09 -12.83 -4.91
CA TRP A 157 -4.72 -11.46 -4.58
C TRP A 157 -3.99 -10.75 -5.70
N GLU A 158 -3.12 -11.46 -6.43
CA GLU A 158 -2.35 -10.86 -7.53
C GLU A 158 -3.26 -10.31 -8.64
N TRP A 159 -4.41 -10.95 -8.86
CA TRP A 159 -5.41 -10.49 -9.85
C TRP A 159 -6.10 -9.19 -9.46
N ILE A 160 -6.27 -8.95 -8.15
CA ILE A 160 -7.04 -7.81 -7.60
C ILE A 160 -6.10 -6.77 -6.99
N ASN A 161 -4.81 -7.07 -6.86
CA ASN A 161 -3.83 -6.22 -6.20
C ASN A 161 -3.66 -4.88 -6.95
N PRO A 162 -4.17 -3.76 -6.40
CA PRO A 162 -4.13 -2.49 -7.11
C PRO A 162 -2.71 -1.93 -7.24
N VAL A 163 -1.78 -2.38 -6.41
CA VAL A 163 -0.38 -1.96 -6.47
C VAL A 163 0.31 -2.58 -7.68
N SER A 164 0.13 -3.90 -7.90
CA SER A 164 0.63 -4.59 -9.09
C SER A 164 -0.03 -4.07 -10.36
N LEU A 165 -1.35 -3.85 -10.33
CA LEU A 165 -2.11 -3.33 -11.47
C LEU A 165 -1.71 -1.89 -11.82
N LEU A 166 -1.41 -1.05 -10.82
CA LEU A 166 -0.87 0.30 -11.06
C LEU A 166 0.49 0.22 -11.78
N GLY A 167 1.40 -0.62 -11.31
CA GLY A 167 2.69 -0.81 -11.95
C GLY A 167 2.57 -1.28 -13.40
N ARG A 168 1.72 -2.29 -13.65
CA ARG A 168 1.44 -2.78 -15.01
C ARG A 168 0.83 -1.71 -15.91
N SER A 169 -0.11 -0.90 -15.41
CA SER A 169 -0.73 0.18 -16.17
C SER A 169 0.25 1.29 -16.56
N LEU A 170 1.22 1.58 -15.70
CA LEU A 170 2.25 2.58 -15.98
C LEU A 170 3.28 2.12 -17.01
N VAL A 171 3.54 0.81 -17.07
CA VAL A 171 4.51 0.23 -18.03
C VAL A 171 3.84 -0.07 -19.37
N MET A 172 2.66 -0.67 -19.36
CA MET A 172 1.97 -1.15 -20.57
C MET A 172 0.95 -0.17 -21.14
N GLY A 173 0.76 0.99 -20.49
CA GLY A 173 -0.25 1.97 -20.87
C GLY A 173 -1.64 1.65 -20.33
N PHE A 174 -2.67 2.24 -20.91
CA PHE A 174 -4.08 2.09 -20.48
C PHE A 174 -4.53 0.62 -20.59
N SER A 175 -4.54 -0.08 -19.48
CA SER A 175 -4.98 -1.48 -19.35
C SER A 175 -6.14 -1.60 -18.36
N SER A 176 -6.69 -2.81 -18.19
CA SER A 176 -7.74 -3.10 -17.21
C SER A 176 -7.39 -2.63 -15.78
N GLY A 177 -6.11 -2.55 -15.45
CA GLY A 177 -5.65 -2.01 -14.16
C GLY A 177 -5.98 -0.55 -13.94
N ALA A 178 -6.02 0.27 -15.00
CA ALA A 178 -6.39 1.68 -14.88
C ALA A 178 -7.84 1.86 -14.44
N PHE A 179 -8.76 1.02 -14.92
CA PHE A 179 -10.16 1.04 -14.48
C PHE A 179 -10.29 0.73 -12.99
N LEU A 180 -9.56 -0.23 -12.49
CA LEU A 180 -9.60 -0.58 -11.07
C LEU A 180 -9.06 0.57 -10.21
N ILE A 181 -8.01 1.25 -10.64
CA ILE A 181 -7.46 2.41 -9.92
C ILE A 181 -8.46 3.56 -9.90
N ILE A 182 -9.11 3.83 -11.03
CA ILE A 182 -10.18 4.84 -11.12
C ILE A 182 -11.36 4.45 -10.21
N ALA A 183 -11.78 3.19 -10.23
CA ALA A 183 -12.84 2.70 -9.35
C ALA A 183 -12.49 2.86 -7.87
N LEU A 184 -11.25 2.55 -7.48
CA LEU A 184 -10.75 2.76 -6.12
C LEU A 184 -10.70 4.24 -5.73
N PHE A 185 -10.27 5.09 -6.66
CA PHE A 185 -10.26 6.54 -6.46
C PHE A 185 -11.67 7.07 -6.23
N LEU A 186 -12.63 6.64 -7.05
CA LEU A 186 -14.04 7.03 -6.92
C LEU A 186 -14.66 6.45 -5.63
N PHE A 187 -14.32 5.24 -5.26
CA PHE A 187 -14.77 4.62 -4.01
C PHE A 187 -14.28 5.43 -2.79
N ASP A 188 -12.99 5.79 -2.73
CA ASP A 188 -12.45 6.61 -1.65
C ASP A 188 -12.98 8.06 -1.68
N LEU A 189 -13.29 8.57 -2.88
CA LEU A 189 -13.87 9.91 -3.07
C LEU A 189 -15.33 9.99 -2.61
N LEU A 190 -16.16 9.01 -2.99
CA LEU A 190 -17.61 9.09 -2.86
C LEU A 190 -18.15 8.34 -1.64
N VAL A 191 -17.57 7.18 -1.30
CA VAL A 191 -18.16 6.26 -0.31
C VAL A 191 -17.51 6.38 1.06
N VAL A 192 -16.20 6.16 1.18
CA VAL A 192 -15.51 6.05 2.47
C VAL A 192 -14.17 6.78 2.49
N GLU A 193 -13.94 7.60 3.50
CA GLU A 193 -12.63 8.24 3.73
C GLU A 193 -11.56 7.17 4.01
N HIS A 194 -10.54 7.06 3.14
CA HIS A 194 -9.50 6.01 3.20
C HIS A 194 -10.05 4.58 3.25
N GLY A 195 -11.15 4.32 2.50
CA GLY A 195 -11.87 3.05 2.57
C GLY A 195 -11.03 1.86 2.18
N TRP A 196 -10.32 1.95 1.06
CA TRP A 196 -9.48 0.86 0.59
C TRP A 196 -8.33 0.55 1.56
N CYS A 197 -7.45 1.52 1.78
CA CYS A 197 -6.25 1.31 2.60
C CYS A 197 -6.56 1.06 4.08
N GLY A 198 -7.65 1.63 4.59
CA GLY A 198 -8.02 1.54 6.01
C GLY A 198 -8.83 0.32 6.38
N HIS A 199 -9.67 -0.20 5.47
CA HIS A 199 -10.74 -1.12 5.78
C HIS A 199 -10.79 -2.38 4.92
N ILE A 200 -10.29 -2.34 3.66
CA ILE A 200 -10.44 -3.43 2.69
C ILE A 200 -9.11 -4.15 2.44
N CYS A 201 -8.00 -3.44 2.34
CA CYS A 201 -6.72 -3.99 1.89
C CYS A 201 -6.19 -5.11 2.82
N PRO A 202 -6.09 -6.38 2.35
CA PRO A 202 -5.57 -7.51 3.14
C PRO A 202 -4.07 -7.37 3.42
N MET A 203 -3.32 -6.74 2.54
CA MET A 203 -1.91 -6.42 2.75
C MET A 203 -1.71 -5.52 3.99
N GLY A 204 -2.59 -4.51 4.15
CA GLY A 204 -2.61 -3.67 5.35
C GLY A 204 -3.01 -4.42 6.63
N ALA A 205 -3.79 -5.51 6.51
CA ALA A 205 -4.09 -6.40 7.62
C ALA A 205 -2.87 -7.22 8.02
N LEU A 206 -2.19 -7.86 7.06
CA LEU A 206 -1.00 -8.68 7.30
C LEU A 206 0.11 -7.87 7.97
N TYR A 207 0.49 -6.72 7.39
CA TYR A 207 1.50 -5.85 7.99
C TYR A 207 1.06 -5.24 9.33
N GLY A 208 -0.24 -5.09 9.53
CA GLY A 208 -0.81 -4.67 10.82
C GLY A 208 -0.60 -5.72 11.92
N VAL A 209 -0.67 -7.00 11.57
CA VAL A 209 -0.39 -8.13 12.50
C VAL A 209 1.11 -8.27 12.72
N LEU A 210 1.91 -8.35 11.65
CA LEU A 210 3.36 -8.52 11.73
C LEU A 210 4.03 -7.40 12.53
N GLY A 211 3.68 -6.15 12.26
CA GLY A 211 4.26 -4.99 12.96
C GLY A 211 3.61 -4.68 14.31
N SER A 212 2.82 -5.57 14.91
CA SER A 212 2.12 -5.31 16.18
C SER A 212 3.06 -5.04 17.36
N LYS A 213 4.25 -5.62 17.34
CA LYS A 213 5.31 -5.47 18.35
C LYS A 213 6.47 -4.57 17.87
N GLY A 214 6.30 -3.83 16.77
CA GLY A 214 7.36 -2.99 16.19
C GLY A 214 7.82 -1.88 17.13
N VAL A 215 9.09 -1.54 17.02
CA VAL A 215 9.79 -0.55 17.87
C VAL A 215 9.23 0.88 17.69
N VAL A 216 8.71 1.19 16.48
CA VAL A 216 8.19 2.52 16.17
C VAL A 216 6.68 2.57 16.41
N THR A 217 6.25 2.93 17.60
CA THR A 217 4.85 3.27 17.90
C THR A 217 4.64 4.77 17.79
N VAL A 218 3.92 5.20 16.77
CA VAL A 218 3.47 6.59 16.66
C VAL A 218 2.21 6.75 17.52
N THR A 219 2.38 7.26 18.74
CA THR A 219 1.28 7.72 19.57
C THR A 219 0.88 9.13 19.13
N ALA A 220 -0.31 9.26 18.52
CA ALA A 220 -0.92 10.57 18.34
C ALA A 220 -1.40 11.08 19.72
N LYS A 221 -0.76 12.11 20.22
CA LYS A 221 -1.21 12.89 21.37
C LYS A 221 -2.15 13.99 20.92
#